data_c47b7962b419f68b8154ce3cf91f1e1f
#
_entry.id   c47b7962b419f68b8154ce3cf91f1e1f
#
_cell.length_a   1.000
_cell.length_b   1.000
_cell.length_c   1.000
_cell.angle_alpha   90.00
_cell.angle_beta   90.00
_cell.angle_gamma   90.00
#
_symmetry.space_group_name_H-M   'P 1'
#
loop_
_entity.id
_entity.type
_entity.pdbx_description
1 polymer ?
#
loop_
_entity_poly.entity_id
_entity_poly.type
_entity_poly.pdbx_seq_one_letter_code
_entity_poly.pdbx_strand_id
1 'polypeptide(L)'
;DGSAAAIYGTRGTNGVILVTTKKARSGENRIEFSAYVAMQSIDRKPDLMSAEEYRSTIRKYFPDQAASYDYGASTDWFDAITRTHPVSQNYSVASSGGSSKLNYRASVVYSHDVGLVKKTDNEKLRGRLNVGQSLIDDRLKIDYNFAYTSGKGSYADKFIMRQAVLRNP
;
A
#
# COMPACT_ATOMS: atom_id res chain seq x y z
N ASP A 1 -27.74 0.63 -8.54
CA ASP A 1 -28.57 1.67 -9.12
C ASP A 1 -28.93 1.29 -10.59
N GLY A 2 -30.22 1.28 -10.96
CA GLY A 2 -30.66 0.83 -12.26
C GLY A 2 -30.12 1.64 -13.45
N SER A 3 -29.73 2.90 -13.23
CA SER A 3 -29.11 3.74 -14.26
C SER A 3 -27.69 3.29 -14.63
N ALA A 4 -26.89 2.76 -13.68
CA ALA A 4 -25.60 2.21 -13.96
C ALA A 4 -25.68 0.91 -14.80
N ALA A 5 -26.69 0.06 -14.54
CA ALA A 5 -26.92 -1.16 -15.31
C ALA A 5 -27.34 -0.85 -16.76
N ALA A 6 -28.03 0.25 -17.00
CA ALA A 6 -28.45 0.68 -18.35
C ALA A 6 -27.26 1.08 -19.24
N ILE A 7 -26.22 1.67 -18.66
CA ILE A 7 -25.03 2.15 -19.40
C ILE A 7 -23.95 1.05 -19.49
N TYR A 8 -23.73 0.28 -18.42
CA TYR A 8 -22.60 -0.67 -18.30
C TYR A 8 -23.03 -2.15 -18.37
N GLY A 9 -24.33 -2.40 -18.61
CA GLY A 9 -24.92 -3.73 -18.72
C GLY A 9 -24.82 -4.53 -17.40
N THR A 10 -24.87 -5.84 -17.49
CA THR A 10 -24.82 -6.76 -16.34
C THR A 10 -23.56 -6.62 -15.49
N ARG A 11 -22.47 -6.08 -16.02
CA ARG A 11 -21.23 -5.81 -15.27
C ARG A 11 -21.38 -4.68 -14.27
N GLY A 12 -22.38 -3.81 -14.42
CA GLY A 12 -22.69 -2.72 -13.51
C GLY A 12 -23.59 -3.10 -12.32
N THR A 13 -24.00 -4.37 -12.19
CA THR A 13 -24.96 -4.82 -11.16
C THR A 13 -24.47 -4.57 -9.73
N ASN A 14 -23.17 -4.67 -9.48
CA ASN A 14 -22.54 -4.43 -8.17
C ASN A 14 -22.05 -2.99 -7.98
N GLY A 15 -22.46 -2.07 -8.86
CA GLY A 15 -22.01 -0.67 -8.88
C GLY A 15 -20.85 -0.44 -9.86
N VAL A 16 -20.69 0.83 -10.22
CA VAL A 16 -19.64 1.29 -11.15
C VAL A 16 -18.84 2.40 -10.48
N ILE A 17 -17.52 2.27 -10.47
CA ILE A 17 -16.59 3.32 -10.05
C ILE A 17 -16.02 3.97 -11.31
N LEU A 18 -16.45 5.20 -11.59
CA LEU A 18 -15.91 5.98 -12.70
C LEU A 18 -14.69 6.77 -12.23
N VAL A 19 -13.52 6.46 -12.77
CA VAL A 19 -12.28 7.19 -12.48
C VAL A 19 -11.97 8.14 -13.62
N THR A 20 -12.10 9.44 -13.35
CA THR A 20 -11.70 10.50 -14.28
C THR A 20 -10.36 11.09 -13.83
N THR A 21 -9.35 10.97 -14.64
CA THR A 21 -8.01 11.54 -14.33
C THR A 21 -8.03 13.05 -14.54
N LYS A 22 -7.20 13.76 -13.74
CA LYS A 22 -7.00 15.21 -13.92
C LYS A 22 -6.41 15.46 -15.30
N LYS A 23 -7.09 16.33 -16.07
CA LYS A 23 -6.57 16.85 -17.35
C LYS A 23 -5.97 18.24 -17.16
N ALA A 24 -5.05 18.63 -18.02
CA ALA A 24 -4.54 20.01 -18.06
C ALA A 24 -5.66 20.97 -18.45
N ARG A 25 -5.68 22.14 -17.83
CA ARG A 25 -6.52 23.27 -18.30
C ARG A 25 -5.71 24.11 -19.29
N SER A 26 -6.36 24.58 -20.33
CA SER A 26 -5.77 25.49 -21.31
C SER A 26 -5.36 26.80 -20.64
N GLY A 27 -4.17 27.32 -20.95
CA GLY A 27 -3.73 28.67 -20.60
C GLY A 27 -2.91 28.82 -19.32
N GLU A 28 -2.79 27.79 -18.47
CA GLU A 28 -2.02 27.89 -17.22
C GLU A 28 -0.91 26.84 -17.17
N ASN A 29 0.32 27.30 -16.98
CA ASN A 29 1.42 26.42 -16.61
C ASN A 29 1.43 26.25 -15.08
N ARG A 30 1.33 25.01 -14.60
CA ARG A 30 1.25 24.70 -13.19
C ARG A 30 2.20 23.55 -12.85
N ILE A 31 2.95 23.75 -11.77
CA ILE A 31 3.74 22.69 -11.13
C ILE A 31 3.11 22.41 -9.79
N GLU A 32 2.84 21.14 -9.54
CA GLU A 32 2.29 20.64 -8.28
C GLU A 32 3.33 19.72 -7.64
N PHE A 33 3.64 19.97 -6.38
CA PHE A 33 4.44 19.08 -5.55
C PHE A 33 3.60 18.64 -4.35
N SER A 34 3.66 17.35 -4.03
CA SER A 34 3.04 16.81 -2.84
C SER A 34 3.96 15.78 -2.21
N ALA A 35 4.10 15.85 -0.90
CA ALA A 35 4.85 14.87 -0.12
C ALA A 35 4.09 14.59 1.17
N TYR A 36 4.08 13.32 1.58
CA TYR A 36 3.67 12.96 2.93
C TYR A 36 4.52 11.82 3.47
N VAL A 37 4.64 11.80 4.78
CA VAL A 37 5.28 10.74 5.55
C VAL A 37 4.26 10.22 6.54
N ALA A 38 4.11 8.91 6.61
CA ALA A 38 3.21 8.24 7.54
C ALA A 38 4.01 7.29 8.43
N MET A 39 3.81 7.37 9.72
CA MET A 39 4.37 6.46 10.71
C MET A 39 3.25 5.61 11.30
N GLN A 40 3.48 4.31 11.39
CA GLN A 40 2.55 3.40 12.04
C GLN A 40 3.09 3.00 13.41
N SER A 41 2.20 2.71 14.34
CA SER A 41 2.53 2.15 15.64
C SER A 41 1.52 1.05 15.99
N ILE A 42 1.93 0.14 16.86
CA ILE A 42 1.05 -0.90 17.39
C ILE A 42 0.34 -0.28 18.60
N ASP A 43 -0.98 -0.15 18.51
CA ASP A 43 -1.81 0.37 19.60
C ASP A 43 -1.93 -0.63 20.75
N ARG A 44 -2.16 -1.90 20.42
CA ARG A 44 -2.27 -2.98 21.41
C ARG A 44 -1.58 -4.23 20.91
N LYS A 45 -0.69 -4.77 21.74
CA LYS A 45 -0.12 -6.10 21.55
C LYS A 45 -1.07 -7.16 22.13
N PRO A 46 -1.09 -8.37 21.54
CA PRO A 46 -1.77 -9.50 22.19
C PRO A 46 -1.08 -9.80 23.53
N ASP A 47 -1.89 -10.16 24.52
CA ASP A 47 -1.41 -10.62 25.81
C ASP A 47 -0.94 -12.07 25.67
N LEU A 48 0.36 -12.27 25.56
CA LEU A 48 1.00 -13.57 25.38
C LEU A 48 1.76 -13.94 26.66
N MET A 49 1.81 -15.25 26.94
CA MET A 49 2.60 -15.75 28.07
C MET A 49 4.07 -15.38 27.90
N SER A 50 4.66 -14.87 28.96
CA SER A 50 6.10 -14.79 29.10
C SER A 50 6.72 -16.19 29.18
N ALA A 51 8.03 -16.31 28.96
CA ALA A 51 8.74 -17.58 29.08
C ALA A 51 8.62 -18.19 30.52
N GLU A 52 8.55 -17.35 31.55
CA GLU A 52 8.40 -17.80 32.93
C GLU A 52 6.98 -18.34 33.18
N GLU A 53 5.94 -17.61 32.75
CA GLU A 53 4.55 -18.06 32.85
C GLU A 53 4.33 -19.35 32.05
N TYR A 54 4.90 -19.43 30.84
CA TYR A 54 4.85 -20.64 30.02
C TYR A 54 5.48 -21.83 30.77
N ARG A 55 6.70 -21.69 31.29
CA ARG A 55 7.40 -22.74 32.05
C ARG A 55 6.63 -23.18 33.30
N SER A 56 6.08 -22.22 34.03
CA SER A 56 5.27 -22.53 35.20
C SER A 56 4.00 -23.31 34.84
N THR A 57 3.38 -22.93 33.73
CA THR A 57 2.15 -23.57 33.22
C THR A 57 2.42 -24.98 32.74
N ILE A 58 3.46 -25.24 31.95
CA ILE A 58 3.79 -26.59 31.49
C ILE A 58 4.21 -27.53 32.64
N ARG A 59 4.96 -27.01 33.62
CA ARG A 59 5.29 -27.82 34.81
C ARG A 59 4.08 -28.19 35.62
N LYS A 60 3.07 -27.30 35.69
CA LYS A 60 1.84 -27.54 36.44
C LYS A 60 0.91 -28.51 35.74
N TYR A 61 0.71 -28.39 34.46
CA TYR A 61 -0.30 -29.15 33.72
C TYR A 61 0.26 -30.33 32.90
N PHE A 62 1.57 -30.33 32.59
CA PHE A 62 2.24 -31.34 31.79
C PHE A 62 3.62 -31.72 32.36
N PRO A 63 3.71 -32.15 33.63
CA PRO A 63 4.97 -32.33 34.33
C PRO A 63 5.90 -33.33 33.63
N ASP A 64 5.35 -34.42 33.09
CA ASP A 64 6.10 -35.47 32.40
C ASP A 64 6.72 -35.02 31.06
N GLN A 65 6.15 -33.98 30.46
CA GLN A 65 6.57 -33.44 29.17
C GLN A 65 7.26 -32.08 29.29
N ALA A 66 7.34 -31.53 30.50
CA ALA A 66 7.87 -30.18 30.73
C ALA A 66 9.28 -29.98 30.14
N ALA A 67 10.14 -30.97 30.29
CA ALA A 67 11.51 -30.93 29.75
C ALA A 67 11.58 -30.92 28.21
N SER A 68 10.60 -31.53 27.56
CA SER A 68 10.54 -31.57 26.09
C SER A 68 9.95 -30.28 25.47
N TYR A 69 9.16 -29.53 26.23
CA TYR A 69 8.55 -28.27 25.80
C TYR A 69 9.37 -27.04 26.20
N ASP A 70 10.27 -27.15 27.17
CA ASP A 70 11.13 -26.05 27.59
C ASP A 70 12.46 -26.07 26.83
N TYR A 71 12.59 -25.19 25.88
CA TYR A 71 13.82 -25.02 25.10
C TYR A 71 14.85 -24.09 25.77
N GLY A 72 14.58 -23.59 26.96
CA GLY A 72 15.46 -22.69 27.71
C GLY A 72 15.57 -21.27 27.12
N ALA A 73 14.76 -20.94 26.12
CA ALA A 73 14.76 -19.62 25.49
C ALA A 73 13.76 -18.66 26.17
N SER A 74 13.89 -17.38 25.89
CA SER A 74 12.94 -16.35 26.28
C SER A 74 12.82 -15.36 25.11
N THR A 75 11.91 -15.65 24.18
CA THR A 75 11.76 -14.90 22.95
C THR A 75 10.37 -14.30 22.84
N ASP A 76 10.26 -12.98 22.80
CA ASP A 76 9.05 -12.33 22.34
C ASP A 76 8.98 -12.44 20.82
N TRP A 77 8.27 -13.46 20.34
CA TRP A 77 8.10 -13.71 18.91
C TRP A 77 7.32 -12.60 18.21
N PHE A 78 6.41 -11.93 18.91
CA PHE A 78 5.66 -10.83 18.35
C PHE A 78 6.58 -9.64 18.02
N ASP A 79 7.43 -9.25 18.96
CA ASP A 79 8.42 -8.20 18.74
C ASP A 79 9.51 -8.62 17.74
N ALA A 80 9.87 -9.91 17.74
CA ALA A 80 10.85 -10.42 16.79
C ALA A 80 10.40 -10.25 15.32
N ILE A 81 9.11 -10.35 15.03
CA ILE A 81 8.55 -10.25 13.67
C ILE A 81 8.00 -8.87 13.32
N THR A 82 7.82 -7.97 14.29
CA THR A 82 7.23 -6.64 14.06
C THR A 82 8.30 -5.52 14.11
N ARG A 83 7.97 -4.39 13.49
CA ARG A 83 8.68 -3.12 13.61
C ARG A 83 7.94 -2.23 14.59
N THR A 84 8.67 -1.45 15.37
CA THR A 84 8.05 -0.55 16.36
C THR A 84 7.39 0.67 15.69
N HIS A 85 8.09 1.31 14.76
CA HIS A 85 7.63 2.53 14.09
C HIS A 85 8.02 2.51 12.61
N PRO A 86 7.40 1.68 11.76
CA PRO A 86 7.68 1.72 10.34
C PRO A 86 7.21 3.03 9.73
N VAL A 87 8.04 3.59 8.85
CA VAL A 87 7.80 4.88 8.19
C VAL A 87 7.58 4.65 6.71
N SER A 88 6.44 5.07 6.23
CA SER A 88 6.08 5.09 4.81
C SER A 88 6.21 6.49 4.24
N GLN A 89 6.57 6.60 2.96
CA GLN A 89 6.84 7.87 2.30
C GLN A 89 6.16 7.91 0.94
N ASN A 90 5.65 9.08 0.57
CA ASN A 90 5.09 9.31 -0.75
C ASN A 90 5.47 10.69 -1.25
N TYR A 91 5.97 10.74 -2.47
CA TYR A 91 6.37 11.97 -3.15
C TYR A 91 5.73 12.02 -4.53
N SER A 92 5.13 13.14 -4.88
CA SER A 92 4.59 13.34 -6.21
C SER A 92 4.95 14.70 -6.77
N VAL A 93 5.31 14.71 -8.04
CA VAL A 93 5.53 15.92 -8.82
C VAL A 93 4.65 15.83 -10.06
N ALA A 94 3.96 16.89 -10.37
CA ALA A 94 3.21 16.99 -11.61
C ALA A 94 3.43 18.36 -12.26
N SER A 95 3.53 18.37 -13.58
CA SER A 95 3.54 19.57 -14.40
C SER A 95 2.39 19.51 -15.39
N SER A 96 1.69 20.58 -15.54
CA SER A 96 0.62 20.70 -16.52
C SER A 96 0.63 22.07 -17.16
N GLY A 97 0.22 22.15 -18.40
CA GLY A 97 0.16 23.39 -19.14
C GLY A 97 -0.36 23.19 -20.55
N GLY A 98 -0.30 24.26 -21.33
CA GLY A 98 -0.63 24.22 -22.73
C GLY A 98 -1.55 25.36 -23.18
N SER A 99 -2.01 25.25 -24.41
CA SER A 99 -2.91 26.17 -25.08
C SER A 99 -4.25 25.52 -25.42
N SER A 100 -5.13 26.25 -26.10
CA SER A 100 -6.37 25.68 -26.63
C SER A 100 -6.14 24.53 -27.64
N LYS A 101 -5.00 24.55 -28.34
CA LYS A 101 -4.65 23.54 -29.37
C LYS A 101 -3.83 22.38 -28.85
N LEU A 102 -3.04 22.59 -27.79
CA LEU A 102 -2.17 21.57 -27.19
C LEU A 102 -2.17 21.73 -25.68
N ASN A 103 -2.48 20.69 -24.97
CA ASN A 103 -2.36 20.64 -23.52
C ASN A 103 -1.63 19.38 -23.06
N TYR A 104 -0.95 19.46 -21.94
CA TYR A 104 -0.23 18.32 -21.39
C TYR A 104 -0.32 18.27 -19.88
N ARG A 105 -0.24 17.07 -19.34
CA ARG A 105 0.00 16.81 -17.93
C ARG A 105 0.98 15.65 -17.80
N ALA A 106 2.14 15.93 -17.21
CA ALA A 106 3.12 14.93 -16.82
C ALA A 106 3.12 14.80 -15.30
N SER A 107 3.27 13.59 -14.78
CA SER A 107 3.40 13.37 -13.34
C SER A 107 4.29 12.17 -13.03
N VAL A 108 5.04 12.28 -11.94
CA VAL A 108 5.83 11.20 -11.37
C VAL A 108 5.45 11.06 -9.91
N VAL A 109 5.21 9.83 -9.47
CA VAL A 109 4.88 9.49 -8.09
C VAL A 109 5.81 8.38 -7.62
N TYR A 110 6.53 8.63 -6.55
CA TYR A 110 7.28 7.63 -5.81
C TYR A 110 6.56 7.32 -4.51
N SER A 111 6.39 6.05 -4.20
CA SER A 111 5.86 5.59 -2.93
C SER A 111 6.70 4.46 -2.36
N HIS A 112 6.98 4.52 -1.06
CA HIS A 112 7.59 3.43 -0.28
C HIS A 112 6.73 3.18 0.95
N ASP A 113 5.96 2.08 0.90
CA ASP A 113 5.05 1.67 1.95
C ASP A 113 5.73 0.59 2.79
N VAL A 114 5.92 0.84 4.09
CA VAL A 114 6.58 -0.07 5.02
C VAL A 114 5.56 -0.58 6.03
N GLY A 115 5.35 -1.90 6.04
CA GLY A 115 4.40 -2.54 6.95
C GLY A 115 4.95 -2.79 8.35
N LEU A 116 4.04 -3.01 9.31
CA LEU A 116 4.37 -3.37 10.70
C LEU A 116 5.14 -4.69 10.80
N VAL A 117 4.75 -5.69 10.02
CA VAL A 117 5.47 -6.96 9.98
C VAL A 117 6.77 -6.79 9.18
N LYS A 118 7.90 -7.28 9.73
CA LYS A 118 9.20 -7.26 9.03
C LYS A 118 9.10 -8.00 7.68
N LYS A 119 9.89 -7.57 6.71
CA LYS A 119 9.85 -8.07 5.32
C LYS A 119 8.49 -7.83 4.62
N THR A 120 7.73 -6.84 5.09
CA THR A 120 6.55 -6.35 4.37
C THR A 120 6.80 -4.91 4.00
N ASP A 121 7.11 -4.69 2.73
CA ASP A 121 7.35 -3.37 2.15
C ASP A 121 7.00 -3.38 0.66
N ASN A 122 6.67 -2.22 0.13
CA ASN A 122 6.26 -2.05 -1.25
C ASN A 122 6.73 -0.70 -1.77
N GLU A 123 7.64 -0.74 -2.73
CA GLU A 123 8.20 0.43 -3.38
C GLU A 123 7.65 0.52 -4.80
N LYS A 124 7.16 1.70 -5.19
CA LYS A 124 6.61 1.94 -6.52
C LYS A 124 7.03 3.28 -7.08
N LEU A 125 7.42 3.28 -8.33
CA LEU A 125 7.60 4.47 -9.16
C LEU A 125 6.56 4.44 -10.28
N ARG A 126 5.77 5.50 -10.37
CA ARG A 126 4.71 5.65 -11.38
C ARG A 126 4.94 6.93 -12.15
N GLY A 127 5.01 6.81 -13.47
CA GLY A 127 5.05 7.92 -14.40
C GLY A 127 3.77 7.96 -15.24
N ARG A 128 3.24 9.15 -15.48
CA ARG A 128 2.09 9.34 -16.37
C ARG A 128 2.30 10.60 -17.21
N LEU A 129 1.96 10.49 -18.49
CA LEU A 129 1.94 11.60 -19.44
C LEU A 129 0.62 11.57 -20.20
N ASN A 130 -0.13 12.64 -20.11
CA ASN A 130 -1.33 12.87 -20.90
C ASN A 130 -1.09 14.08 -21.80
N VAL A 131 -1.35 13.94 -23.08
CA VAL A 131 -1.24 15.03 -24.07
C VAL A 131 -2.52 15.05 -24.87
N GLY A 132 -3.18 16.19 -24.89
CA GLY A 132 -4.37 16.45 -25.71
C GLY A 132 -4.00 17.43 -26.82
N GLN A 133 -4.32 17.10 -28.05
CA GLN A 133 -4.07 17.93 -29.22
C GLN A 133 -5.35 18.12 -30.03
N SER A 134 -5.63 19.37 -30.37
CA SER A 134 -6.73 19.74 -31.27
C SER A 134 -6.17 20.24 -32.61
N LEU A 135 -6.59 19.61 -33.68
CA LEU A 135 -6.13 19.84 -35.05
C LEU A 135 -7.31 20.16 -35.98
N ILE A 136 -7.01 20.73 -37.17
CA ILE A 136 -7.99 21.02 -38.23
C ILE A 136 -9.19 21.84 -37.66
N ASP A 137 -8.88 22.99 -37.05
CA ASP A 137 -9.87 23.91 -36.47
C ASP A 137 -10.88 23.17 -35.53
N ASP A 138 -10.33 22.41 -34.57
CA ASP A 138 -11.03 21.63 -33.56
C ASP A 138 -11.86 20.44 -34.09
N ARG A 139 -11.76 20.11 -35.37
CA ARG A 139 -12.45 18.96 -35.97
C ARG A 139 -11.82 17.63 -35.63
N LEU A 140 -10.51 17.61 -35.32
CA LEU A 140 -9.78 16.41 -34.93
C LEU A 140 -9.17 16.62 -33.55
N LYS A 141 -9.57 15.80 -32.55
CA LYS A 141 -9.02 15.78 -31.21
C LYS A 141 -8.32 14.46 -30.97
N ILE A 142 -7.05 14.54 -30.56
CA ILE A 142 -6.23 13.38 -30.27
C ILE A 142 -5.77 13.46 -28.82
N ASP A 143 -6.05 12.40 -28.04
CA ASP A 143 -5.62 12.25 -26.66
C ASP A 143 -4.60 11.12 -26.56
N TYR A 144 -3.35 11.44 -26.21
CA TYR A 144 -2.28 10.48 -25.93
C TYR A 144 -2.18 10.27 -24.42
N ASN A 145 -2.21 9.03 -23.99
CA ASN A 145 -2.09 8.67 -22.58
C ASN A 145 -1.02 7.59 -22.41
N PHE A 146 0.06 7.96 -21.76
CA PHE A 146 1.15 7.06 -21.42
C PHE A 146 1.18 6.86 -19.90
N ALA A 147 1.32 5.61 -19.47
CA ALA A 147 1.48 5.26 -18.08
C ALA A 147 2.58 4.21 -17.93
N TYR A 148 3.46 4.44 -16.97
CA TYR A 148 4.52 3.52 -16.60
C TYR A 148 4.46 3.26 -15.10
N THR A 149 4.64 2.02 -14.71
CA THR A 149 4.74 1.63 -13.30
C THR A 149 5.84 0.60 -13.16
N SER A 150 6.78 0.89 -12.26
CA SER A 150 7.78 -0.06 -11.79
C SER A 150 7.64 -0.21 -10.29
N GLY A 151 7.78 -1.42 -9.77
CA GLY A 151 7.66 -1.63 -8.32
C GLY A 151 8.35 -2.90 -7.87
N LYS A 152 8.77 -2.88 -6.61
CA LYS A 152 9.28 -4.03 -5.87
C LYS A 152 8.46 -4.17 -4.60
N GLY A 153 8.06 -5.40 -4.27
CA GLY A 153 7.32 -5.67 -3.04
C GLY A 153 7.85 -6.92 -2.36
N SER A 154 8.00 -6.84 -1.06
CA SER A 154 8.21 -7.98 -0.18
C SER A 154 6.98 -8.16 0.68
N TYR A 155 6.56 -9.39 0.83
CA TYR A 155 5.40 -9.72 1.66
C TYR A 155 5.77 -10.85 2.61
N ALA A 156 5.57 -10.61 3.89
CA ALA A 156 5.72 -11.67 4.88
C ALA A 156 4.63 -12.73 4.65
N ASP A 157 4.95 -13.98 5.02
CA ASP A 157 3.97 -15.06 4.98
C ASP A 157 2.76 -14.69 5.86
N LYS A 158 1.56 -14.90 5.34
CA LYS A 158 0.29 -14.62 6.04
C LYS A 158 0.13 -15.38 7.36
N PHE A 159 0.86 -16.49 7.52
CA PHE A 159 0.83 -17.29 8.74
C PHE A 159 1.83 -16.85 9.80
N ILE A 160 2.75 -15.90 9.49
CA ILE A 160 3.82 -15.51 10.42
C ILE A 160 3.27 -14.99 11.76
N MET A 161 2.17 -14.22 11.72
CA MET A 161 1.51 -13.74 12.93
C MET A 161 0.93 -14.86 13.78
N ARG A 162 0.29 -15.85 13.12
CA ARG A 162 -0.21 -17.03 13.82
C ARG A 162 0.92 -17.83 14.44
N GLN A 163 2.03 -18.00 13.73
CA GLN A 163 3.19 -18.73 14.26
C GLN A 163 3.81 -18.01 15.46
N ALA A 164 3.90 -16.68 15.43
CA ALA A 164 4.41 -15.90 16.54
C ALA A 164 3.57 -16.06 17.83
N VAL A 165 2.26 -16.23 17.69
CA VAL A 165 1.35 -16.43 18.83
C VAL A 165 1.37 -17.87 19.35
N LEU A 166 1.62 -18.86 18.49
CA LEU A 166 1.55 -20.29 18.84
C LEU A 166 2.89 -20.90 19.26
N ARG A 167 4.00 -20.21 19.03
CA ARG A 167 5.34 -20.71 19.40
C ARG A 167 5.62 -20.51 20.89
N ASN A 168 6.39 -21.45 21.41
CA ASN A 168 6.96 -21.33 22.76
C ASN A 168 7.83 -20.07 22.85
N PRO A 169 7.67 -19.27 23.88
CA PRO A 169 8.45 -18.05 24.11
C PRO A 169 9.91 -18.36 24.46
#